data_53e42d24d842b540f676072d8b01b93b
#
_entry.id   53e42d24d842b540f676072d8b01b93b
#
_cell.length_a   1.000
_cell.length_b   1.000
_cell.length_c   1.000
_cell.angle_alpha   90.00
_cell.angle_beta   90.00
_cell.angle_gamma   90.00
#
_symmetry.space_group_name_H-M   'P 1'
#
loop_
_entity.id
_entity.type
_entity.pdbx_description
1 polymer ?
#
loop_
_entity_poly.entity_id
_entity_poly.type
_entity_poly.pdbx_seq_one_letter_code
_entity_poly.pdbx_strand_id
1 'polypeptide(L)'
;RLRVISRALPSDKSRLVRIAQELDLVAGMTGDGVNDSPALKKADVGFAMGGGTEVAKEASDIVILDDNFNSIDKAILYGRTIFNSIRKFIIFQLTINVTAVAVSFICPLLGMDNPLSITQILWVNLVMDTLAALAFGGEPALNRYMHEKPKSRQEAIVSKYMWSEIFTGAAWSLIMSLSFLLTSPIQKFFAETGDPGFFHIPHPEMDHIYDKLFSGYFALFIFLAVFNAFNARTEKLNLFDNIGKNKGFLKILGIITVVQVLMIYVGGKVMNCVPLSIGQWAVILIMAISIIPVDLIRKAIVNPNKK
;
A
#
# COMPACT_ATOMS: atom_id res chain seq x y z
N ARG A 1 28.24 12.22 -28.78
CA ARG A 1 27.81 11.47 -27.59
C ARG A 1 28.78 10.31 -27.38
N LEU A 2 29.56 10.34 -26.30
CA LEU A 2 30.49 9.27 -25.93
C LEU A 2 29.67 7.98 -25.62
N ARG A 3 30.01 6.85 -26.23
CA ARG A 3 29.37 5.57 -26.02
C ARG A 3 30.30 4.46 -25.62
N VAL A 4 31.58 4.61 -25.99
CA VAL A 4 32.62 3.61 -25.73
C VAL A 4 33.90 4.33 -25.33
N ILE A 5 34.57 3.84 -24.28
CA ILE A 5 35.89 4.24 -23.87
C ILE A 5 36.72 2.95 -23.76
N SER A 6 37.78 2.86 -24.51
CA SER A 6 38.75 1.76 -24.40
C SER A 6 39.95 2.16 -23.55
N ARG A 7 40.54 1.19 -22.83
CA ARG A 7 41.73 1.37 -21.97
C ARG A 7 41.51 2.44 -20.89
N ALA A 8 40.29 2.50 -20.32
CA ALA A 8 39.96 3.43 -19.23
C ALA A 8 40.78 3.11 -17.97
N LEU A 9 41.33 4.14 -17.35
CA LEU A 9 41.95 4.05 -16.03
C LEU A 9 40.85 3.96 -14.95
N PRO A 10 41.13 3.43 -13.74
CA PRO A 10 40.21 3.40 -12.63
C PRO A 10 39.60 4.77 -12.30
N SER A 11 40.39 5.84 -12.39
CA SER A 11 39.97 7.21 -12.25
C SER A 11 38.94 7.64 -13.29
N ASP A 12 39.10 7.19 -14.55
CA ASP A 12 38.16 7.52 -15.63
C ASP A 12 36.79 6.86 -15.41
N LYS A 13 36.81 5.61 -14.95
CA LYS A 13 35.55 4.89 -14.60
C LYS A 13 34.78 5.64 -13.50
N SER A 14 35.43 6.00 -12.41
CA SER A 14 34.85 6.78 -11.32
C SER A 14 34.40 8.17 -11.76
N ARG A 15 35.12 8.81 -12.71
CA ARG A 15 34.76 10.11 -13.28
C ARG A 15 33.49 10.00 -14.13
N LEU A 16 33.32 8.94 -14.91
CA LEU A 16 32.15 8.71 -15.72
C LEU A 16 30.89 8.53 -14.85
N VAL A 17 30.99 7.75 -13.79
CA VAL A 17 29.91 7.60 -12.80
C VAL A 17 29.53 8.97 -12.23
N ARG A 18 30.51 9.76 -11.81
CA ARG A 18 30.26 11.12 -11.29
C ARG A 18 29.56 12.01 -12.30
N ILE A 19 30.02 12.03 -13.55
CA ILE A 19 29.39 12.85 -14.62
C ILE A 19 27.93 12.42 -14.85
N ALA A 20 27.66 11.12 -14.86
CA ALA A 20 26.30 10.62 -14.97
C ALA A 20 25.39 11.10 -13.80
N GLN A 21 25.95 11.08 -12.58
CA GLN A 21 25.26 11.56 -11.38
C GLN A 21 25.05 13.08 -11.38
N GLU A 22 26.02 13.85 -11.87
CA GLU A 22 25.92 15.32 -12.05
C GLU A 22 24.84 15.69 -13.08
N LEU A 23 24.55 14.79 -14.02
CA LEU A 23 23.45 14.92 -15.00
C LEU A 23 22.11 14.40 -14.46
N ASP A 24 21.99 14.17 -13.15
CA ASP A 24 20.80 13.64 -12.47
C ASP A 24 20.36 12.24 -12.99
N LEU A 25 21.33 11.45 -13.48
CA LEU A 25 21.10 10.07 -13.90
C LEU A 25 21.42 9.10 -12.77
N VAL A 26 20.65 8.03 -12.67
CA VAL A 26 20.97 6.88 -11.80
C VAL A 26 21.99 6.00 -12.54
N ALA A 27 23.19 5.88 -11.99
CA ALA A 27 24.30 5.16 -12.58
C ALA A 27 24.45 3.75 -11.99
N GLY A 28 24.27 2.72 -12.80
CA GLY A 28 24.71 1.35 -12.48
C GLY A 28 26.12 1.11 -13.00
N MET A 29 26.96 0.48 -12.19
CA MET A 29 28.35 0.13 -12.58
C MET A 29 28.55 -1.38 -12.41
N THR A 30 29.18 -2.01 -13.41
CA THR A 30 29.59 -3.42 -13.31
C THR A 30 31.11 -3.51 -13.33
N GLY A 31 31.65 -4.45 -12.55
CA GLY A 31 33.11 -4.70 -12.51
C GLY A 31 33.43 -6.00 -11.80
N ASP A 32 34.66 -6.51 -12.04
CA ASP A 32 35.17 -7.77 -11.50
C ASP A 32 36.54 -7.64 -10.82
N GLY A 33 37.20 -6.52 -11.02
CA GLY A 33 38.56 -6.29 -10.55
C GLY A 33 38.73 -5.22 -9.48
N VAL A 34 39.89 -5.22 -8.82
CA VAL A 34 40.28 -4.19 -7.84
C VAL A 34 40.22 -2.79 -8.45
N ASN A 35 40.54 -2.66 -9.73
CA ASN A 35 40.50 -1.39 -10.46
C ASN A 35 39.10 -0.82 -10.64
N ASP A 36 38.05 -1.64 -10.50
CA ASP A 36 36.65 -1.24 -10.62
C ASP A 36 36.05 -0.79 -9.30
N SER A 37 36.64 -1.21 -8.19
CA SER A 37 36.10 -0.97 -6.83
C SER A 37 35.78 0.50 -6.53
N PRO A 38 36.64 1.50 -6.91
CA PRO A 38 36.27 2.90 -6.67
C PRO A 38 35.05 3.37 -7.47
N ALA A 39 34.82 2.82 -8.67
CA ALA A 39 33.68 3.13 -9.50
C ALA A 39 32.42 2.38 -9.03
N LEU A 40 32.54 1.11 -8.62
CA LEU A 40 31.48 0.30 -8.01
C LEU A 40 30.92 0.99 -6.76
N LYS A 41 31.81 1.37 -5.84
CA LYS A 41 31.42 2.05 -4.59
C LYS A 41 30.78 3.43 -4.81
N LYS A 42 31.13 4.10 -5.92
CA LYS A 42 30.62 5.43 -6.24
C LYS A 42 29.29 5.40 -7.00
N ALA A 43 28.99 4.31 -7.68
CA ALA A 43 27.75 4.14 -8.41
C ALA A 43 26.52 4.19 -7.48
N ASP A 44 25.35 4.44 -8.05
CA ASP A 44 24.10 4.32 -7.30
C ASP A 44 23.75 2.86 -7.01
N VAL A 45 24.19 1.95 -7.89
CA VAL A 45 24.16 0.50 -7.70
C VAL A 45 25.41 -0.11 -8.33
N GLY A 46 26.29 -0.68 -7.52
CA GLY A 46 27.45 -1.44 -7.95
C GLY A 46 27.11 -2.92 -8.11
N PHE A 47 27.47 -3.52 -9.26
CA PHE A 47 27.31 -4.96 -9.53
C PHE A 47 28.69 -5.60 -9.69
N ALA A 48 29.09 -6.48 -8.77
CA ALA A 48 30.28 -7.30 -8.94
C ALA A 48 29.92 -8.66 -9.55
N MET A 49 30.84 -9.20 -10.35
CA MET A 49 30.71 -10.56 -10.85
C MET A 49 31.12 -11.59 -9.77
N GLY A 50 30.50 -12.76 -9.77
CA GLY A 50 30.76 -13.84 -8.79
C GLY A 50 32.18 -14.36 -8.85
N GLY A 51 32.76 -14.44 -10.05
CA GLY A 51 34.16 -14.75 -10.29
C GLY A 51 35.15 -13.59 -10.05
N GLY A 52 34.63 -12.38 -9.71
CA GLY A 52 35.43 -11.20 -9.43
C GLY A 52 36.21 -11.27 -8.12
N THR A 53 37.12 -10.30 -7.92
CA THR A 53 37.93 -10.18 -6.70
C THR A 53 37.04 -9.85 -5.48
N GLU A 54 37.46 -10.28 -4.28
CA GLU A 54 36.75 -9.96 -3.04
C GLU A 54 36.63 -8.45 -2.83
N VAL A 55 37.66 -7.68 -3.21
CA VAL A 55 37.65 -6.20 -3.13
C VAL A 55 36.54 -5.61 -4.02
N ALA A 56 36.29 -6.17 -5.20
CA ALA A 56 35.18 -5.73 -6.06
C ALA A 56 33.84 -6.11 -5.48
N LYS A 57 33.69 -7.30 -4.89
CA LYS A 57 32.46 -7.76 -4.22
C LYS A 57 32.14 -6.90 -3.00
N GLU A 58 33.12 -6.60 -2.15
CA GLU A 58 32.94 -5.72 -0.98
C GLU A 58 32.58 -4.27 -1.37
N ALA A 59 33.04 -3.81 -2.53
CA ALA A 59 32.73 -2.47 -3.03
C ALA A 59 31.38 -2.38 -3.74
N SER A 60 30.71 -3.50 -4.00
CA SER A 60 29.45 -3.58 -4.74
C SER A 60 28.24 -3.72 -3.81
N ASP A 61 27.05 -3.35 -4.32
CA ASP A 61 25.77 -3.55 -3.63
C ASP A 61 25.17 -4.94 -3.94
N ILE A 62 25.48 -5.48 -5.11
CA ILE A 62 24.93 -6.76 -5.61
C ILE A 62 26.04 -7.58 -6.23
N VAL A 63 26.11 -8.88 -5.89
CA VAL A 63 27.02 -9.85 -6.50
C VAL A 63 26.25 -10.77 -7.45
N ILE A 64 26.69 -10.84 -8.71
CA ILE A 64 26.09 -11.68 -9.76
C ILE A 64 26.79 -13.04 -9.76
N LEU A 65 26.22 -14.02 -9.06
CA LEU A 65 26.85 -15.31 -8.76
C LEU A 65 27.11 -16.18 -10.00
N ASP A 66 26.31 -16.03 -11.04
CA ASP A 66 26.42 -16.81 -12.29
C ASP A 66 27.24 -16.12 -13.38
N ASP A 67 27.89 -15.01 -13.08
CA ASP A 67 28.68 -14.18 -14.00
C ASP A 67 27.94 -13.82 -15.31
N ASN A 68 26.62 -13.86 -15.29
CA ASN A 68 25.79 -13.64 -16.46
C ASN A 68 25.20 -12.23 -16.47
N PHE A 69 25.52 -11.46 -17.48
CA PHE A 69 24.98 -10.10 -17.65
C PHE A 69 23.45 -10.04 -17.70
N ASN A 70 22.77 -11.09 -18.18
CA ASN A 70 21.32 -11.17 -18.17
C ASN A 70 20.75 -11.20 -16.75
N SER A 71 21.52 -11.60 -15.76
CA SER A 71 21.09 -11.57 -14.35
C SER A 71 21.08 -10.17 -13.78
N ILE A 72 21.87 -9.23 -14.33
CA ILE A 72 21.77 -7.79 -14.03
C ILE A 72 20.45 -7.23 -14.54
N ASP A 73 20.05 -7.59 -15.77
CA ASP A 73 18.75 -7.18 -16.32
C ASP A 73 17.59 -7.66 -15.44
N LYS A 74 17.63 -8.92 -14.99
CA LYS A 74 16.66 -9.46 -14.04
C LYS A 74 16.70 -8.72 -12.69
N ALA A 75 17.88 -8.41 -12.16
CA ALA A 75 18.01 -7.65 -10.91
C ALA A 75 17.37 -6.27 -11.03
N ILE A 76 17.55 -5.58 -12.16
CA ILE A 76 16.87 -4.30 -12.44
C ILE A 76 15.35 -4.47 -12.51
N LEU A 77 14.87 -5.51 -13.19
CA LEU A 77 13.43 -5.82 -13.28
C LEU A 77 12.83 -6.06 -11.89
N TYR A 78 13.49 -6.87 -11.05
CA TYR A 78 13.03 -7.11 -9.67
C TYR A 78 13.10 -5.86 -8.81
N GLY A 79 14.16 -5.07 -8.89
CA GLY A 79 14.28 -3.79 -8.18
C GLY A 79 13.15 -2.83 -8.53
N ARG A 80 12.82 -2.69 -9.82
CA ARG A 80 11.67 -1.88 -10.27
C ARG A 80 10.33 -2.44 -9.80
N THR A 81 10.19 -3.77 -9.74
CA THR A 81 8.99 -4.44 -9.22
C THR A 81 8.80 -4.15 -7.74
N ILE A 82 9.87 -4.30 -6.94
CA ILE A 82 9.85 -4.00 -5.49
C ILE A 82 9.48 -2.54 -5.26
N PHE A 83 10.10 -1.61 -5.99
CA PHE A 83 9.77 -0.19 -5.88
C PHE A 83 8.28 0.11 -6.15
N ASN A 84 7.72 -0.48 -7.20
CA ASN A 84 6.29 -0.33 -7.51
C ASN A 84 5.40 -0.99 -6.45
N SER A 85 5.81 -2.12 -5.88
CA SER A 85 5.09 -2.79 -4.79
C SER A 85 5.07 -1.94 -3.52
N ILE A 86 6.20 -1.32 -3.16
CA ILE A 86 6.30 -0.38 -2.03
C ILE A 86 5.36 0.80 -2.25
N ARG A 87 5.31 1.39 -3.45
CA ARG A 87 4.40 2.51 -3.74
C ARG A 87 2.93 2.13 -3.58
N LYS A 88 2.52 0.95 -4.04
CA LYS A 88 1.16 0.43 -3.86
C LYS A 88 0.81 0.24 -2.38
N PHE A 89 1.74 -0.33 -1.62
CA PHE A 89 1.58 -0.48 -0.18
C PHE A 89 1.47 0.87 0.53
N ILE A 90 2.29 1.87 0.16
CA ILE A 90 2.21 3.23 0.72
C ILE A 90 0.85 3.88 0.44
N ILE A 91 0.29 3.75 -0.78
CA ILE A 91 -1.05 4.26 -1.08
C ILE A 91 -2.08 3.63 -0.13
N PHE A 92 -2.06 2.30 -0.03
CA PHE A 92 -2.95 1.55 0.85
C PHE A 92 -2.84 2.02 2.30
N GLN A 93 -1.62 2.01 2.84
CA GLN A 93 -1.30 2.35 4.22
C GLN A 93 -1.68 3.79 4.58
N LEU A 94 -1.27 4.76 3.76
CA LEU A 94 -1.57 6.16 4.03
C LEU A 94 -3.08 6.46 3.94
N THR A 95 -3.81 5.80 3.03
CA THR A 95 -5.27 5.95 2.95
C THR A 95 -5.94 5.53 4.26
N ILE A 96 -5.55 4.39 4.81
CA ILE A 96 -6.09 3.87 6.07
C ILE A 96 -5.72 4.78 7.24
N ASN A 97 -4.44 5.16 7.34
CA ASN A 97 -3.96 5.98 8.44
C ASN A 97 -4.58 7.37 8.45
N VAL A 98 -4.69 8.02 7.29
CA VAL A 98 -5.36 9.33 7.16
C VAL A 98 -6.83 9.21 7.57
N THR A 99 -7.52 8.14 7.16
CA THR A 99 -8.91 7.88 7.57
C THR A 99 -9.01 7.67 9.08
N ALA A 100 -8.16 6.81 9.66
CA ALA A 100 -8.16 6.53 11.10
C ALA A 100 -7.92 7.79 11.94
N VAL A 101 -6.92 8.59 11.57
CA VAL A 101 -6.61 9.85 12.24
C VAL A 101 -7.76 10.84 12.11
N ALA A 102 -8.34 10.99 10.92
CA ALA A 102 -9.47 11.89 10.70
C ALA A 102 -10.69 11.51 11.53
N VAL A 103 -11.04 10.22 11.58
CA VAL A 103 -12.15 9.73 12.40
C VAL A 103 -11.86 9.93 13.89
N SER A 104 -10.66 9.54 14.34
CA SER A 104 -10.24 9.70 15.76
C SER A 104 -10.18 11.17 16.22
N PHE A 105 -10.04 12.11 15.28
CA PHE A 105 -10.07 13.54 15.56
C PHE A 105 -11.50 14.11 15.51
N ILE A 106 -12.28 13.74 14.49
CA ILE A 106 -13.62 14.32 14.26
C ILE A 106 -14.65 13.78 15.25
N CYS A 107 -14.63 12.48 15.57
CA CYS A 107 -15.63 11.88 16.48
C CYS A 107 -15.63 12.55 17.87
N PRO A 108 -14.49 12.77 18.55
CA PRO A 108 -14.48 13.51 19.82
C PRO A 108 -14.93 14.96 19.70
N LEU A 109 -14.68 15.65 18.59
CA LEU A 109 -15.18 17.01 18.37
C LEU A 109 -16.70 17.06 18.24
N LEU A 110 -17.31 15.96 17.80
CA LEU A 110 -18.77 15.80 17.73
C LEU A 110 -19.36 15.31 19.06
N GLY A 111 -18.53 15.09 20.11
CA GLY A 111 -18.99 14.58 21.40
C GLY A 111 -19.12 13.05 21.46
N MET A 112 -18.60 12.33 20.46
CA MET A 112 -18.55 10.86 20.42
C MET A 112 -17.18 10.37 20.82
N ASP A 113 -17.08 9.28 21.58
CA ASP A 113 -15.79 8.62 21.80
C ASP A 113 -15.21 8.05 20.53
N ASN A 114 -13.91 7.72 20.56
CA ASN A 114 -13.25 7.08 19.44
C ASN A 114 -13.97 5.75 19.11
N PRO A 115 -14.52 5.59 17.90
CA PRO A 115 -15.30 4.42 17.54
C PRO A 115 -14.46 3.14 17.35
N LEU A 116 -13.12 3.27 17.34
CA LEU A 116 -12.19 2.13 17.34
C LEU A 116 -11.53 2.01 18.71
N SER A 117 -11.58 0.82 19.29
CA SER A 117 -10.85 0.50 20.52
C SER A 117 -9.34 0.41 20.26
N ILE A 118 -8.53 0.56 21.33
CA ILE A 118 -7.06 0.44 21.24
C ILE A 118 -6.66 -0.92 20.66
N THR A 119 -7.33 -2.01 21.06
CA THR A 119 -7.06 -3.36 20.56
C THR A 119 -7.37 -3.49 19.07
N GLN A 120 -8.44 -2.86 18.59
CA GLN A 120 -8.79 -2.81 17.18
C GLN A 120 -7.78 -2.03 16.36
N ILE A 121 -7.31 -0.87 16.87
CA ILE A 121 -6.25 -0.08 16.21
C ILE A 121 -4.93 -0.87 16.16
N LEU A 122 -4.57 -1.58 17.23
CA LEU A 122 -3.39 -2.46 17.23
C LEU A 122 -3.53 -3.60 16.23
N TRP A 123 -4.72 -4.19 16.11
CA TRP A 123 -5.00 -5.20 15.08
C TRP A 123 -4.76 -4.65 13.66
N VAL A 124 -5.30 -3.48 13.38
CA VAL A 124 -5.11 -2.82 12.07
C VAL A 124 -3.63 -2.59 11.79
N ASN A 125 -2.93 -1.90 12.68
CA ASN A 125 -1.56 -1.46 12.44
C ASN A 125 -0.52 -2.61 12.53
N LEU A 126 -0.74 -3.62 13.34
CA LEU A 126 0.25 -4.69 13.52
C LEU A 126 -0.01 -5.86 12.59
N VAL A 127 -1.23 -6.37 12.54
CA VAL A 127 -1.54 -7.62 11.83
C VAL A 127 -1.98 -7.34 10.39
N MET A 128 -2.97 -6.48 10.20
CA MET A 128 -3.50 -6.20 8.87
C MET A 128 -2.45 -5.54 7.98
N ASP A 129 -1.68 -4.57 8.48
CA ASP A 129 -0.65 -3.88 7.72
C ASP A 129 0.50 -4.81 7.32
N THR A 130 0.91 -5.71 8.23
CA THR A 130 1.93 -6.73 7.93
C THR A 130 1.44 -7.68 6.83
N LEU A 131 0.21 -8.16 6.92
CA LEU A 131 -0.38 -9.03 5.90
C LEU A 131 -0.54 -8.28 4.56
N ALA A 132 -0.95 -7.02 4.59
CA ALA A 132 -1.05 -6.20 3.39
C ALA A 132 0.32 -5.97 2.73
N ALA A 133 1.37 -5.72 3.51
CA ALA A 133 2.73 -5.60 2.99
C ALA A 133 3.17 -6.89 2.26
N LEU A 134 2.86 -8.06 2.81
CA LEU A 134 3.10 -9.34 2.14
C LEU A 134 2.27 -9.51 0.86
N ALA A 135 1.01 -9.06 0.86
CA ALA A 135 0.13 -9.12 -0.31
C ALA A 135 0.69 -8.30 -1.48
N PHE A 136 1.10 -7.05 -1.21
CA PHE A 136 1.70 -6.17 -2.23
C PHE A 136 3.12 -6.60 -2.60
N GLY A 137 3.91 -7.13 -1.65
CA GLY A 137 5.27 -7.63 -1.90
C GLY A 137 5.31 -8.85 -2.82
N GLY A 138 4.24 -9.65 -2.88
CA GLY A 138 4.10 -10.81 -3.76
C GLY A 138 3.73 -10.49 -5.21
N GLU A 139 3.72 -9.22 -5.65
CA GLU A 139 3.43 -8.84 -7.03
C GLU A 139 4.45 -9.43 -8.00
N PRO A 140 3.99 -10.01 -9.15
CA PRO A 140 4.89 -10.59 -10.13
C PRO A 140 5.71 -9.51 -10.85
N ALA A 141 6.94 -9.85 -11.21
CA ALA A 141 7.77 -9.01 -12.05
C ALA A 141 7.17 -8.93 -13.46
N LEU A 142 6.77 -7.72 -13.86
CA LEU A 142 6.15 -7.48 -15.16
C LEU A 142 7.15 -6.79 -16.09
N ASN A 143 7.36 -7.36 -17.28
CA ASN A 143 8.29 -6.80 -18.29
C ASN A 143 7.97 -5.33 -18.63
N ARG A 144 6.74 -4.86 -18.47
CA ARG A 144 6.37 -3.45 -18.68
C ARG A 144 7.22 -2.50 -17.85
N TYR A 145 7.69 -2.91 -16.67
CA TYR A 145 8.54 -2.07 -15.80
C TYR A 145 9.90 -1.78 -16.42
N MET A 146 10.40 -2.65 -17.32
CA MET A 146 11.64 -2.40 -18.06
C MET A 146 11.49 -1.31 -19.13
N HIS A 147 10.27 -1.06 -19.60
CA HIS A 147 9.98 0.01 -20.57
C HIS A 147 9.65 1.36 -19.92
N GLU A 148 9.54 1.40 -18.59
CA GLU A 148 9.38 2.66 -17.87
C GLU A 148 10.70 3.47 -17.93
N LYS A 149 10.55 4.81 -18.01
CA LYS A 149 11.72 5.69 -17.92
C LYS A 149 12.44 5.51 -16.59
N PRO A 150 13.78 5.62 -16.57
CA PRO A 150 14.54 5.65 -15.33
C PRO A 150 13.98 6.72 -14.38
N LYS A 151 13.96 6.42 -13.09
CA LYS A 151 13.56 7.37 -12.06
C LYS A 151 14.69 8.37 -11.82
N SER A 152 14.35 9.64 -11.57
CA SER A 152 15.32 10.62 -11.11
C SER A 152 15.75 10.31 -9.66
N ARG A 153 16.99 10.64 -9.31
CA ARG A 153 17.51 10.48 -7.93
C ARG A 153 16.70 11.29 -6.91
N GLN A 154 16.11 12.40 -7.33
CA GLN A 154 15.34 13.31 -6.48
C GLN A 154 13.83 13.07 -6.57
N GLU A 155 13.38 12.05 -7.33
CA GLU A 155 11.95 11.76 -7.46
C GLU A 155 11.36 11.32 -6.11
N ALA A 156 10.35 12.06 -5.65
CA ALA A 156 9.65 11.69 -4.43
C ALA A 156 8.97 10.31 -4.58
N ILE A 157 9.04 9.50 -3.53
CA ILE A 157 8.39 8.18 -3.48
C ILE A 157 6.90 8.33 -3.72
N VAL A 158 6.28 9.31 -3.08
CA VAL A 158 4.85 9.61 -3.22
C VAL A 158 4.65 10.66 -4.32
N SER A 159 4.15 10.23 -5.47
CA SER A 159 3.86 11.11 -6.61
C SER A 159 2.55 11.88 -6.41
N LYS A 160 2.32 12.92 -7.24
CA LYS A 160 1.04 13.67 -7.26
C LYS A 160 -0.16 12.76 -7.54
N TYR A 161 0.03 11.75 -8.39
CA TYR A 161 -0.99 10.73 -8.65
C TYR A 161 -1.34 9.95 -7.38
N MET A 162 -0.33 9.48 -6.64
CA MET A 162 -0.54 8.77 -5.38
C MET A 162 -1.26 9.64 -4.35
N TRP A 163 -0.89 10.90 -4.23
CA TRP A 163 -1.60 11.83 -3.34
C TRP A 163 -3.08 11.97 -3.70
N SER A 164 -3.41 12.05 -4.99
CA SER A 164 -4.82 12.12 -5.42
C SER A 164 -5.58 10.85 -5.02
N GLU A 165 -4.95 9.68 -5.08
CA GLU A 165 -5.55 8.41 -4.69
C GLU A 165 -5.76 8.31 -3.18
N ILE A 166 -4.72 8.64 -2.41
CA ILE A 166 -4.75 8.65 -0.94
C ILE A 166 -5.85 9.57 -0.43
N PHE A 167 -5.90 10.83 -0.90
CA PHE A 167 -6.91 11.78 -0.43
C PHE A 167 -8.32 11.43 -0.87
N THR A 168 -8.51 10.95 -2.09
CA THR A 168 -9.85 10.53 -2.56
C THR A 168 -10.33 9.31 -1.76
N GLY A 169 -9.47 8.29 -1.57
CA GLY A 169 -9.80 7.11 -0.80
C GLY A 169 -10.07 7.43 0.67
N ALA A 170 -9.23 8.25 1.29
CA ALA A 170 -9.39 8.66 2.69
C ALA A 170 -10.64 9.52 2.89
N ALA A 171 -10.91 10.49 2.01
CA ALA A 171 -12.09 11.32 2.09
C ALA A 171 -13.38 10.49 1.94
N TRP A 172 -13.41 9.56 0.97
CA TRP A 172 -14.56 8.67 0.81
C TRP A 172 -14.75 7.74 2.01
N SER A 173 -13.66 7.13 2.50
CA SER A 173 -13.70 6.28 3.70
C SER A 173 -14.17 7.06 4.93
N LEU A 174 -13.76 8.31 5.08
CA LEU A 174 -14.25 9.20 6.14
C LEU A 174 -15.75 9.49 6.00
N ILE A 175 -16.22 9.82 4.79
CA ILE A 175 -17.65 10.06 4.52
C ILE A 175 -18.44 8.80 4.86
N MET A 176 -18.00 7.62 4.44
CA MET A 176 -18.69 6.36 4.77
C MET A 176 -18.66 6.07 6.28
N SER A 177 -17.54 6.33 6.96
CA SER A 177 -17.41 6.19 8.42
C SER A 177 -18.39 7.09 9.17
N LEU A 178 -18.41 8.38 8.85
CA LEU A 178 -19.32 9.34 9.50
C LEU A 178 -20.79 9.05 9.14
N SER A 179 -21.08 8.69 7.89
CA SER A 179 -22.42 8.28 7.49
C SER A 179 -22.90 7.06 8.26
N PHE A 180 -22.02 6.06 8.45
CA PHE A 180 -22.36 4.86 9.23
C PHE A 180 -22.66 5.17 10.70
N LEU A 181 -21.83 6.03 11.31
CA LEU A 181 -21.93 6.36 12.73
C LEU A 181 -23.06 7.34 13.06
N LEU A 182 -23.38 8.27 12.14
CA LEU A 182 -24.25 9.42 12.45
C LEU A 182 -25.65 9.33 11.82
N THR A 183 -25.89 8.43 10.85
CA THR A 183 -27.23 8.39 10.23
C THR A 183 -28.22 7.54 11.01
N SER A 184 -29.34 8.13 11.37
CA SER A 184 -30.40 7.51 12.16
C SER A 184 -30.89 6.15 11.62
N PRO A 185 -31.14 5.94 10.31
CA PRO A 185 -31.55 4.62 9.81
C PRO A 185 -30.55 3.52 10.10
N ILE A 186 -29.21 3.82 10.00
CA ILE A 186 -28.16 2.85 10.28
C ILE A 186 -28.09 2.58 11.78
N GLN A 187 -28.10 3.64 12.61
CA GLN A 187 -28.11 3.50 14.06
C GLN A 187 -29.27 2.63 14.56
N LYS A 188 -30.50 2.89 14.08
CA LYS A 188 -31.67 2.08 14.41
C LYS A 188 -31.49 0.62 14.02
N PHE A 189 -30.96 0.37 12.82
CA PHE A 189 -30.77 -0.99 12.31
C PHE A 189 -29.70 -1.77 13.07
N PHE A 190 -28.69 -1.08 13.58
CA PHE A 190 -27.61 -1.71 14.36
C PHE A 190 -27.90 -1.72 15.86
N ALA A 191 -28.51 -0.70 16.42
CA ALA A 191 -28.73 -0.60 17.86
C ALA A 191 -29.95 -1.38 18.37
N GLU A 192 -30.87 -1.82 17.50
CA GLU A 192 -32.12 -2.52 17.87
C GLU A 192 -32.98 -1.73 18.86
N THR A 193 -32.84 -0.42 18.93
CA THR A 193 -33.52 0.46 19.86
C THR A 193 -34.43 1.47 19.17
N GLY A 194 -35.31 2.12 19.96
CA GLY A 194 -36.27 3.11 19.48
C GLY A 194 -35.63 4.26 18.68
N ASP A 195 -36.46 5.17 18.22
CA ASP A 195 -36.04 6.25 17.31
C ASP A 195 -35.04 7.22 17.95
N PRO A 196 -33.71 7.19 17.58
CA PRO A 196 -32.78 8.13 18.13
C PRO A 196 -32.87 9.55 17.54
N GLY A 197 -33.83 9.80 16.64
CA GLY A 197 -33.93 11.07 15.92
C GLY A 197 -32.98 11.18 14.73
N PHE A 198 -33.02 12.32 14.05
CA PHE A 198 -32.12 12.61 12.92
C PHE A 198 -30.81 13.18 13.48
N PHE A 199 -29.66 12.55 13.18
CA PHE A 199 -28.34 12.91 13.75
C PHE A 199 -28.26 12.77 15.29
N HIS A 200 -28.49 11.57 15.80
CA HIS A 200 -28.16 11.28 17.18
C HIS A 200 -26.69 10.96 17.34
N ILE A 201 -26.01 11.57 18.33
CA ILE A 201 -24.62 11.28 18.67
C ILE A 201 -24.63 10.11 19.66
N PRO A 202 -24.04 8.94 19.34
CA PRO A 202 -23.94 7.83 20.27
C PRO A 202 -23.07 8.22 21.48
N HIS A 203 -23.64 8.20 22.69
CA HIS A 203 -22.89 8.39 23.93
C HIS A 203 -22.50 7.04 24.53
N PRO A 204 -21.26 6.87 25.00
CA PRO A 204 -20.76 5.61 25.55
C PRO A 204 -21.45 5.20 26.88
N GLU A 205 -22.06 6.13 27.60
CA GLU A 205 -22.75 5.87 28.86
C GLU A 205 -24.14 5.22 28.68
N MET A 206 -24.64 5.11 27.47
CA MET A 206 -25.85 4.35 27.17
C MET A 206 -25.51 2.89 26.96
N ASP A 207 -25.52 2.14 28.03
CA ASP A 207 -25.29 0.70 28.14
C ASP A 207 -25.58 -0.13 26.89
N HIS A 208 -24.54 -0.76 26.32
CA HIS A 208 -24.58 -1.84 25.32
C HIS A 208 -25.46 -1.64 24.06
N ILE A 209 -26.21 -0.56 23.98
CA ILE A 209 -27.15 -0.26 22.89
C ILE A 209 -26.40 -0.11 21.55
N TYR A 210 -25.18 0.46 21.59
CA TYR A 210 -24.37 0.75 20.43
C TYR A 210 -23.26 -0.28 20.17
N ASP A 211 -23.15 -1.34 20.95
CA ASP A 211 -22.10 -2.37 20.77
C ASP A 211 -22.10 -2.96 19.36
N LYS A 212 -23.29 -3.22 18.79
CA LYS A 212 -23.42 -3.70 17.40
C LYS A 212 -23.03 -2.63 16.38
N LEU A 213 -23.32 -1.35 16.65
CA LEU A 213 -22.94 -0.25 15.78
C LEU A 213 -21.40 -0.12 15.72
N PHE A 214 -20.72 -0.13 16.87
CA PHE A 214 -19.27 -0.06 16.92
C PHE A 214 -18.59 -1.31 16.36
N SER A 215 -19.14 -2.49 16.59
CA SER A 215 -18.68 -3.73 15.97
C SER A 215 -18.83 -3.68 14.44
N GLY A 216 -19.97 -3.17 13.97
CA GLY A 216 -20.25 -2.94 12.56
C GLY A 216 -19.32 -1.90 11.94
N TYR A 217 -19.01 -0.83 12.68
CA TYR A 217 -18.04 0.18 12.24
C TYR A 217 -16.64 -0.40 12.09
N PHE A 218 -16.17 -1.19 13.06
CA PHE A 218 -14.88 -1.87 12.94
C PHE A 218 -14.83 -2.78 11.70
N ALA A 219 -15.91 -3.55 11.46
CA ALA A 219 -16.00 -4.34 10.23
C ALA A 219 -16.00 -3.46 8.97
N LEU A 220 -16.76 -2.37 8.94
CA LEU A 220 -16.78 -1.43 7.81
C LEU A 220 -15.39 -0.86 7.52
N PHE A 221 -14.67 -0.44 8.56
CA PHE A 221 -13.34 0.13 8.43
C PHE A 221 -12.37 -0.85 7.76
N ILE A 222 -12.37 -2.11 8.21
CA ILE A 222 -11.52 -3.16 7.62
C ILE A 222 -11.93 -3.49 6.18
N PHE A 223 -13.24 -3.60 5.88
CA PHE A 223 -13.70 -3.91 4.53
C PHE A 223 -13.48 -2.75 3.54
N LEU A 224 -13.56 -1.49 4.00
CA LEU A 224 -13.11 -0.34 3.20
C LEU A 224 -11.63 -0.50 2.82
N ALA A 225 -10.79 -0.90 3.77
CA ALA A 225 -9.37 -1.15 3.51
C ALA A 225 -9.17 -2.33 2.54
N VAL A 226 -9.88 -3.45 2.72
CA VAL A 226 -9.81 -4.63 1.84
C VAL A 226 -10.20 -4.28 0.41
N PHE A 227 -11.30 -3.54 0.20
CA PHE A 227 -11.70 -3.12 -1.14
C PHE A 227 -10.77 -2.05 -1.72
N ASN A 228 -10.23 -1.15 -0.88
CA ASN A 228 -9.24 -0.18 -1.32
C ASN A 228 -7.91 -0.82 -1.74
N ALA A 229 -7.57 -2.01 -1.22
CA ALA A 229 -6.39 -2.73 -1.66
C ALA A 229 -6.45 -3.11 -3.15
N PHE A 230 -7.65 -3.39 -3.70
CA PHE A 230 -7.83 -3.61 -5.14
C PHE A 230 -7.58 -2.33 -5.94
N ASN A 231 -8.00 -1.17 -5.41
CA ASN A 231 -7.74 0.13 -6.03
C ASN A 231 -6.24 0.44 -6.07
N ALA A 232 -5.55 0.31 -4.94
CA ALA A 232 -4.13 0.59 -4.82
C ALA A 232 -3.23 -0.36 -5.63
N ARG A 233 -3.73 -1.56 -5.97
CA ARG A 233 -2.97 -2.57 -6.70
C ARG A 233 -2.66 -2.17 -8.14
N THR A 234 -3.54 -1.43 -8.80
CA THR A 234 -3.39 -1.09 -10.22
C THR A 234 -3.81 0.35 -10.51
N GLU A 235 -3.06 1.02 -11.39
CA GLU A 235 -3.42 2.35 -11.91
C GLU A 235 -4.44 2.28 -13.07
N LYS A 236 -4.77 1.08 -13.55
CA LYS A 236 -5.71 0.84 -14.66
C LYS A 236 -7.15 0.81 -14.16
N LEU A 237 -8.09 1.05 -15.08
CA LEU A 237 -9.52 0.87 -14.81
C LEU A 237 -9.89 -0.60 -14.58
N ASN A 238 -9.17 -1.53 -15.22
CA ASN A 238 -9.35 -2.95 -14.95
C ASN A 238 -8.63 -3.35 -13.66
N LEU A 239 -9.36 -3.44 -12.56
CA LEU A 239 -8.85 -3.82 -11.24
C LEU A 239 -8.33 -5.27 -11.20
N PHE A 240 -8.79 -6.13 -12.11
CA PHE A 240 -8.40 -7.54 -12.18
C PHE A 240 -7.20 -7.78 -13.12
N ASP A 241 -6.58 -6.71 -13.66
CA ASP A 241 -5.40 -6.85 -14.51
C ASP A 241 -4.29 -7.63 -13.78
N ASN A 242 -3.83 -8.73 -14.40
CA ASN A 242 -2.81 -9.64 -13.87
C ASN A 242 -3.09 -10.26 -12.48
N ILE A 243 -4.32 -10.22 -11.97
CA ILE A 243 -4.67 -10.77 -10.65
C ILE A 243 -4.39 -12.27 -10.54
N GLY A 244 -4.59 -13.01 -11.63
CA GLY A 244 -4.31 -14.45 -11.70
C GLY A 244 -2.82 -14.81 -11.53
N LYS A 245 -1.92 -13.86 -11.79
CA LYS A 245 -0.48 -14.02 -11.55
C LYS A 245 -0.08 -13.72 -10.12
N ASN A 246 -0.91 -12.99 -9.36
CA ASN A 246 -0.70 -12.69 -7.95
C ASN A 246 -1.67 -13.45 -7.04
N LYS A 247 -1.54 -14.77 -6.99
CA LYS A 247 -2.34 -15.63 -6.12
C LYS A 247 -2.11 -15.32 -4.63
N GLY A 248 -0.92 -14.81 -4.28
CA GLY A 248 -0.57 -14.39 -2.91
C GLY A 248 -1.46 -13.26 -2.42
N PHE A 249 -1.69 -12.25 -3.22
CA PHE A 249 -2.57 -11.12 -2.91
C PHE A 249 -3.98 -11.57 -2.53
N LEU A 250 -4.62 -12.39 -3.37
CA LEU A 250 -5.97 -12.90 -3.09
C LEU A 250 -6.02 -13.79 -1.85
N LYS A 251 -5.02 -14.66 -1.65
CA LYS A 251 -4.95 -15.52 -0.45
C LYS A 251 -4.87 -14.68 0.82
N ILE A 252 -4.01 -13.66 0.83
CA ILE A 252 -3.81 -12.81 2.01
C ILE A 252 -5.06 -11.97 2.30
N LEU A 253 -5.68 -11.35 1.27
CA LEU A 253 -6.94 -10.63 1.47
C LEU A 253 -8.06 -11.57 1.96
N GLY A 254 -8.10 -12.81 1.46
CA GLY A 254 -9.01 -13.84 1.95
C GLY A 254 -8.75 -14.15 3.43
N ILE A 255 -7.50 -14.30 3.85
CA ILE A 255 -7.12 -14.50 5.26
C ILE A 255 -7.58 -13.31 6.11
N ILE A 256 -7.28 -12.08 5.70
CA ILE A 256 -7.71 -10.86 6.42
C ILE A 256 -9.23 -10.87 6.59
N THR A 257 -9.97 -11.15 5.51
CA THR A 257 -11.43 -11.23 5.51
C THR A 257 -11.97 -12.27 6.49
N VAL A 258 -11.44 -13.50 6.43
CA VAL A 258 -11.86 -14.60 7.31
C VAL A 258 -11.54 -14.27 8.77
N VAL A 259 -10.34 -13.79 9.05
CA VAL A 259 -9.96 -13.42 10.42
C VAL A 259 -10.81 -12.27 10.93
N GLN A 260 -11.11 -11.26 10.11
CA GLN A 260 -12.00 -10.17 10.50
C GLN A 260 -13.40 -10.66 10.86
N VAL A 261 -13.99 -11.55 10.05
CA VAL A 261 -15.29 -12.15 10.37
C VAL A 261 -15.21 -12.94 11.67
N LEU A 262 -14.18 -13.77 11.86
CA LEU A 262 -13.97 -14.52 13.11
C LEU A 262 -13.85 -13.60 14.33
N MET A 263 -13.14 -12.47 14.19
CA MET A 263 -12.98 -11.50 15.29
C MET A 263 -14.30 -10.88 15.72
N ILE A 264 -15.21 -10.61 14.80
CA ILE A 264 -16.57 -10.10 15.14
C ILE A 264 -17.34 -11.13 15.95
N TYR A 265 -17.21 -12.46 15.70
CA TYR A 265 -17.99 -13.48 16.39
C TYR A 265 -17.29 -14.06 17.62
N VAL A 266 -15.98 -14.09 17.65
CA VAL A 266 -15.18 -14.77 18.70
C VAL A 266 -14.40 -13.76 19.57
N GLY A 267 -14.16 -12.55 19.06
CA GLY A 267 -13.33 -11.54 19.75
C GLY A 267 -13.88 -11.02 21.06
N GLY A 268 -15.21 -11.03 21.22
CA GLY A 268 -15.91 -10.67 22.45
C GLY A 268 -15.33 -9.41 23.14
N LYS A 269 -15.13 -9.50 24.46
CA LYS A 269 -14.62 -8.38 25.26
C LYS A 269 -13.20 -7.92 24.87
N VAL A 270 -12.35 -8.82 24.36
CA VAL A 270 -10.96 -8.48 24.01
C VAL A 270 -10.92 -7.51 22.83
N MET A 271 -11.77 -7.77 21.83
CA MET A 271 -11.86 -6.92 20.62
C MET A 271 -13.01 -5.93 20.67
N ASN A 272 -13.74 -5.89 21.78
CA ASN A 272 -14.93 -5.05 21.94
C ASN A 272 -15.93 -5.27 20.78
N CYS A 273 -16.19 -6.55 20.46
CA CYS A 273 -17.04 -6.95 19.34
C CYS A 273 -18.22 -7.83 19.81
N VAL A 274 -19.34 -7.63 19.17
CA VAL A 274 -20.54 -8.47 19.31
C VAL A 274 -20.99 -8.99 17.93
N PRO A 275 -21.62 -10.20 17.90
CA PRO A 275 -22.05 -10.81 16.65
C PRO A 275 -23.02 -9.93 15.86
N LEU A 276 -22.85 -9.88 14.54
CA LEU A 276 -23.67 -9.14 13.58
C LEU A 276 -24.59 -10.08 12.82
N SER A 277 -25.80 -9.59 12.49
CA SER A 277 -26.76 -10.30 11.64
C SER A 277 -26.34 -10.26 10.15
N ILE A 278 -26.89 -11.15 9.33
CA ILE A 278 -26.65 -11.18 7.88
C ILE A 278 -27.05 -9.86 7.22
N GLY A 279 -28.15 -9.25 7.64
CA GLY A 279 -28.59 -7.95 7.12
C GLY A 279 -27.60 -6.83 7.45
N GLN A 280 -27.03 -6.82 8.66
CA GLN A 280 -26.00 -5.86 9.06
C GLN A 280 -24.71 -6.02 8.23
N TRP A 281 -24.29 -7.25 7.98
CA TRP A 281 -23.17 -7.54 7.06
C TRP A 281 -23.45 -7.04 5.64
N ALA A 282 -24.66 -7.20 5.12
CA ALA A 282 -25.02 -6.70 3.80
C ALA A 282 -24.87 -5.17 3.70
N VAL A 283 -25.33 -4.42 4.71
CA VAL A 283 -25.14 -2.95 4.77
C VAL A 283 -23.65 -2.58 4.78
N ILE A 284 -22.85 -3.23 5.63
CA ILE A 284 -21.41 -3.01 5.73
C ILE A 284 -20.72 -3.23 4.37
N LEU A 285 -21.00 -4.36 3.72
CA LEU A 285 -20.38 -4.71 2.46
C LEU A 285 -20.77 -3.77 1.31
N ILE A 286 -22.05 -3.36 1.24
CA ILE A 286 -22.51 -2.39 0.24
C ILE A 286 -21.83 -1.03 0.44
N MET A 287 -21.72 -0.57 1.68
CA MET A 287 -21.01 0.69 1.97
C MET A 287 -19.52 0.57 1.67
N ALA A 288 -18.88 -0.53 2.06
CA ALA A 288 -17.44 -0.72 1.86
C ALA A 288 -17.06 -0.84 0.38
N ILE A 289 -17.84 -1.58 -0.44
CA ILE A 289 -17.54 -1.75 -1.87
C ILE A 289 -17.64 -0.43 -2.66
N SER A 290 -18.37 0.55 -2.13
CA SER A 290 -18.56 1.87 -2.77
C SER A 290 -17.25 2.63 -3.01
N ILE A 291 -16.15 2.28 -2.32
CA ILE A 291 -14.84 2.88 -2.53
C ILE A 291 -14.27 2.54 -3.92
N ILE A 292 -14.69 1.39 -4.49
CA ILE A 292 -14.23 0.95 -5.81
C ILE A 292 -14.68 1.89 -6.93
N PRO A 293 -15.99 2.14 -7.14
CA PRO A 293 -16.45 3.03 -8.20
C PRO A 293 -15.92 4.46 -8.05
N VAL A 294 -15.75 4.95 -6.82
CA VAL A 294 -15.20 6.29 -6.57
C VAL A 294 -13.76 6.40 -7.08
N ASP A 295 -12.93 5.42 -6.78
CA ASP A 295 -11.56 5.42 -7.29
C ASP A 295 -11.49 5.20 -8.80
N LEU A 296 -12.38 4.37 -9.38
CA LEU A 296 -12.46 4.21 -10.83
C LEU A 296 -12.81 5.52 -11.54
N ILE A 297 -13.73 6.32 -10.97
CA ILE A 297 -14.04 7.66 -11.49
C ILE A 297 -12.79 8.56 -11.40
N ARG A 298 -12.12 8.57 -10.25
CA ARG A 298 -10.85 9.30 -10.09
C ARG A 298 -9.82 8.89 -11.16
N LYS A 299 -9.59 7.59 -11.35
CA LYS A 299 -8.67 7.05 -12.36
C LYS A 299 -9.02 7.50 -13.76
N ALA A 300 -10.31 7.51 -14.11
CA ALA A 300 -10.78 7.96 -15.41
C ALA A 300 -10.50 9.47 -15.66
N ILE A 301 -10.58 10.29 -14.61
CA ILE A 301 -10.34 11.73 -14.69
C ILE A 301 -8.83 12.04 -14.72
N VAL A 302 -8.06 11.43 -13.80
CA VAL A 302 -6.64 11.78 -13.60
C VAL A 302 -5.73 11.09 -14.61
N ASN A 303 -6.11 9.95 -15.16
CA ASN A 303 -5.26 9.13 -16.03
C ASN A 303 -6.00 8.54 -17.23
N PRO A 304 -6.64 9.37 -18.09
CA PRO A 304 -7.51 8.90 -19.18
C PRO A 304 -6.81 8.00 -20.21
N ASN A 305 -5.47 8.04 -20.29
CA ASN A 305 -4.66 7.29 -21.25
C ASN A 305 -4.21 5.89 -20.78
N LYS A 306 -4.47 5.51 -19.53
CA LYS A 306 -4.13 4.17 -18.98
C LYS A 306 -5.37 3.26 -18.93
N LYS A 307 -6.10 3.17 -20.05
CA LYS A 307 -7.22 2.23 -20.20
C LYS A 307 -6.78 0.77 -20.11
#